data_971d97ab0bf7ee0953b9109102961047
#
_entry.id   971d97ab0bf7ee0953b9109102961047
#
_cell.length_a   1.000
_cell.length_b   1.000
_cell.length_c   1.000
_cell.angle_alpha   90.00
_cell.angle_beta   90.00
_cell.angle_gamma   90.00
#
_symmetry.space_group_name_H-M   'P 1'
#
loop_
_entity.id
_entity.type
_entity.pdbx_description
1 polymer ?
#
loop_
_entity_poly.entity_id
_entity_poly.type
_entity_poly.pdbx_seq_one_letter_code
_entity_poly.pdbx_strand_id
1 'polypeptide(L)'
;MNPLASWRPSELPDSWAPTHGWALARVLAAVAILVVAGFVALERPLLNRRLSVAARRLGRRLLIGVLGVSAVLAVATYADFGVFRYGTYLNEWDFYHYYVGTKYAHELGYTNLYGATLAADREGGLRYHNPRNEMRDLGTAQLCDVGEVAAQAARFRGRFSDERWREFVADITWFKMQLPAHRWSLILADHGYNGTPAWSFVVGGLFTRQLSVRDPIGRWIMLALDPLLLLAATAAVAWAFGLRTALIMVIFIGTHYLLSWGHLKGALLRTDFAMASVLAVCLVKQRYYKIAGVLLGWAVLSRIFPALLLVGPTVLLLWRLARSHSLDRQLLGLLGACAATVTLVVLGSCAYFGTTGIWHEWNLKIATHYLNGSDWDLGYRTIAEASFAHGVPMRVLAKTVAHGPLLFLGKPGTIVALLLVLPAMTFIRGLEDHEALAYGFVFVFLLALASYYYYLVLCVPLLFFAPQLERPQHALGVAFMFFTGIVGYLLFSGWPMLAGSWVMFRGWHQTFPTYYFLCCFIAVTVAQMILLAGSKTLRAERRRSDGSQPPPDVQASTGEIVSS
;
A
#
# COMPACT_ATOMS: atom_id res chain seq x y z
N MET A 1 16.53 10.41 22.56
CA MET A 1 17.29 10.05 21.33
C MET A 1 16.68 8.79 20.73
N ASN A 2 16.44 8.76 19.42
CA ASN A 2 15.72 7.67 18.74
C ASN A 2 16.69 6.55 18.37
N PRO A 3 16.53 5.29 18.82
CA PRO A 3 17.42 4.19 18.44
C PRO A 3 17.35 3.87 16.92
N LEU A 4 16.26 4.21 16.25
CA LEU A 4 16.17 4.14 14.79
C LEU A 4 16.84 5.35 14.10
N ALA A 5 17.14 6.44 14.82
CA ALA A 5 17.88 7.58 14.29
C ALA A 5 19.35 7.25 14.00
N SER A 6 19.87 6.15 14.54
CA SER A 6 21.20 5.62 14.23
C SER A 6 21.21 4.52 13.18
N TRP A 7 20.03 4.11 12.69
CA TRP A 7 19.93 3.11 11.63
C TRP A 7 20.27 3.78 10.30
N ARG A 8 21.55 3.76 9.95
CA ARG A 8 22.02 4.26 8.66
C ARG A 8 21.79 3.20 7.59
N PRO A 9 21.31 3.57 6.40
CA PRO A 9 21.35 2.68 5.24
C PRO A 9 22.77 2.14 4.94
N SER A 10 23.80 2.84 5.41
CA SER A 10 25.22 2.44 5.33
C SER A 10 25.61 1.26 6.24
N GLU A 11 24.76 0.86 7.19
CA GLU A 11 24.96 -0.33 8.02
C GLU A 11 24.33 -1.59 7.43
N LEU A 12 23.64 -1.47 6.28
CA LEU A 12 23.31 -2.60 5.45
C LEU A 12 24.63 -3.14 4.84
N PRO A 13 24.85 -4.47 4.82
CA PRO A 13 26.03 -5.04 4.19
C PRO A 13 26.25 -4.44 2.79
N ASP A 14 27.49 -4.13 2.40
CA ASP A 14 27.82 -3.58 1.09
C ASP A 14 27.31 -4.44 -0.08
N SER A 15 27.12 -5.76 0.14
CA SER A 15 26.45 -6.68 -0.78
C SER A 15 24.99 -6.31 -1.06
N TRP A 16 24.42 -5.39 -0.28
CA TRP A 16 23.04 -4.91 -0.41
C TRP A 16 22.94 -3.48 -0.94
N ALA A 17 24.04 -2.85 -1.30
CA ALA A 17 23.97 -1.59 -2.05
C ALA A 17 23.31 -1.88 -3.40
N PRO A 18 22.05 -1.46 -3.63
CA PRO A 18 21.27 -1.90 -4.79
C PRO A 18 21.62 -1.10 -6.05
N THR A 19 22.90 -0.74 -6.20
CA THR A 19 23.38 0.21 -7.20
C THR A 19 23.00 -0.18 -8.62
N HIS A 20 23.13 -1.46 -9.00
CA HIS A 20 22.79 -1.93 -10.34
C HIS A 20 21.27 -2.13 -10.52
N GLY A 21 20.57 -2.69 -9.56
CA GLY A 21 19.12 -2.87 -9.60
C GLY A 21 18.38 -1.54 -9.66
N TRP A 22 18.78 -0.55 -8.89
CA TRP A 22 18.19 0.79 -8.91
C TRP A 22 18.50 1.57 -10.21
N ALA A 23 19.71 1.40 -10.76
CA ALA A 23 20.03 1.96 -12.06
C ALA A 23 19.11 1.38 -13.15
N LEU A 24 18.95 0.07 -13.19
CA LEU A 24 18.07 -0.59 -14.14
C LEU A 24 16.59 -0.21 -13.92
N ALA A 25 16.12 -0.12 -12.69
CA ALA A 25 14.76 0.32 -12.37
C ALA A 25 14.47 1.72 -12.95
N ARG A 26 15.42 2.67 -12.79
CA ARG A 26 15.31 4.01 -13.37
C ARG A 26 15.30 4.00 -14.89
N VAL A 27 16.15 3.19 -15.51
CA VAL A 27 16.20 3.04 -16.97
C VAL A 27 14.88 2.47 -17.49
N LEU A 28 14.35 1.40 -16.88
CA LEU A 28 13.09 0.80 -17.29
C LEU A 28 11.89 1.75 -17.10
N ALA A 29 11.88 2.53 -16.01
CA ALA A 29 10.87 3.56 -15.80
C ALA A 29 10.96 4.67 -16.87
N ALA A 30 12.17 5.10 -17.24
CA ALA A 30 12.36 6.06 -18.33
C ALA A 30 11.94 5.49 -19.70
N VAL A 31 12.24 4.23 -19.98
CA VAL A 31 11.77 3.52 -21.18
C VAL A 31 10.24 3.47 -21.20
N ALA A 32 9.60 3.17 -20.07
CA ALA A 32 8.14 3.18 -19.98
C ALA A 32 7.55 4.57 -20.32
N ILE A 33 8.17 5.66 -19.82
CA ILE A 33 7.77 7.04 -20.16
C ILE A 33 7.89 7.29 -21.67
N LEU A 34 9.00 6.88 -22.29
CA LEU A 34 9.21 7.03 -23.74
C LEU A 34 8.20 6.22 -24.54
N VAL A 35 7.88 4.99 -24.12
CA VAL A 35 6.86 4.16 -24.76
C VAL A 35 5.48 4.79 -24.65
N VAL A 36 5.12 5.32 -23.48
CA VAL A 36 3.88 6.08 -23.28
C VAL A 36 3.80 7.29 -24.21
N ALA A 37 4.88 8.06 -24.33
CA ALA A 37 4.99 9.15 -25.28
C ALA A 37 4.85 8.67 -26.74
N GLY A 38 5.42 7.51 -27.08
CA GLY A 38 5.30 6.88 -28.38
C GLY A 38 3.84 6.52 -28.74
N PHE A 39 3.06 5.99 -27.79
CA PHE A 39 1.62 5.76 -28.00
C PHE A 39 0.87 7.06 -28.29
N VAL A 40 1.13 8.12 -27.55
CA VAL A 40 0.53 9.44 -27.80
C VAL A 40 0.94 9.97 -29.18
N ALA A 41 2.21 9.85 -29.54
CA ALA A 41 2.72 10.32 -30.83
C ALA A 41 2.03 9.63 -32.00
N LEU A 42 1.81 8.31 -31.93
CA LEU A 42 1.12 7.54 -32.99
C LEU A 42 -0.33 7.96 -33.21
N GLU A 43 -0.98 8.59 -32.20
CA GLU A 43 -2.35 9.10 -32.29
C GLU A 43 -2.43 10.57 -32.70
N ARG A 44 -1.30 11.31 -32.77
CA ARG A 44 -1.29 12.71 -33.18
C ARG A 44 -1.69 12.88 -34.64
N PRO A 45 -2.57 13.85 -34.98
CA PRO A 45 -3.05 14.07 -36.35
C PRO A 45 -1.94 14.27 -37.38
N LEU A 46 -0.85 14.94 -36.99
CA LEU A 46 0.31 15.18 -37.86
C LEU A 46 1.02 13.89 -38.28
N LEU A 47 1.23 12.98 -37.33
CA LEU A 47 1.88 11.68 -37.59
C LEU A 47 0.90 10.72 -38.25
N ASN A 48 -0.36 10.79 -37.85
CA ASN A 48 -1.45 9.96 -38.39
C ASN A 48 -1.68 10.19 -39.88
N ARG A 49 -1.48 11.43 -40.37
CA ARG A 49 -1.56 11.78 -41.81
C ARG A 49 -0.33 11.32 -42.59
N ARG A 50 0.84 11.18 -41.97
CA ARG A 50 2.11 10.83 -42.62
C ARG A 50 2.40 9.33 -42.66
N LEU A 51 1.86 8.57 -41.72
CA LEU A 51 2.12 7.13 -41.58
C LEU A 51 0.98 6.32 -42.19
N SER A 52 1.34 5.28 -42.96
CA SER A 52 0.38 4.29 -43.41
C SER A 52 -0.25 3.51 -42.26
N VAL A 53 -1.42 2.92 -42.45
CA VAL A 53 -2.08 2.07 -41.46
C VAL A 53 -1.17 0.92 -41.02
N ALA A 54 -0.43 0.32 -41.95
CA ALA A 54 0.52 -0.75 -41.70
C ALA A 54 1.68 -0.28 -40.79
N ALA A 55 2.26 0.89 -41.09
CA ALA A 55 3.33 1.46 -40.30
C ALA A 55 2.87 1.78 -38.85
N ARG A 56 1.64 2.28 -38.67
CA ARG A 56 1.06 2.52 -37.33
C ARG A 56 0.84 1.23 -36.55
N ARG A 57 0.31 0.18 -37.23
CA ARG A 57 0.14 -1.14 -36.60
C ARG A 57 1.48 -1.73 -36.18
N LEU A 58 2.50 -1.62 -37.04
CA LEU A 58 3.86 -2.05 -36.70
C LEU A 58 4.43 -1.26 -35.50
N GLY A 59 4.31 0.07 -35.52
CA GLY A 59 4.74 0.92 -34.42
C GLY A 59 4.10 0.54 -33.09
N ARG A 60 2.77 0.31 -33.06
CA ARG A 60 2.07 -0.17 -31.84
C ARG A 60 2.58 -1.55 -31.38
N ARG A 61 2.82 -2.49 -32.31
CA ARG A 61 3.36 -3.83 -31.98
C ARG A 61 4.77 -3.71 -31.39
N LEU A 62 5.62 -2.87 -31.97
CA LEU A 62 6.98 -2.62 -31.45
C LEU A 62 6.93 -2.03 -30.06
N LEU A 63 6.09 -1.02 -29.79
CA LEU A 63 5.92 -0.43 -28.46
C LEU A 63 5.44 -1.47 -27.44
N ILE A 64 4.50 -2.35 -27.81
CA ILE A 64 4.06 -3.45 -26.93
C ILE A 64 5.20 -4.45 -26.70
N GLY A 65 6.00 -4.76 -27.74
CA GLY A 65 7.17 -5.62 -27.61
C GLY A 65 8.20 -5.04 -26.63
N VAL A 66 8.48 -3.73 -26.72
CA VAL A 66 9.37 -3.04 -25.77
C VAL A 66 8.80 -3.10 -24.35
N LEU A 67 7.49 -2.88 -24.15
CA LEU A 67 6.86 -3.06 -22.84
C LEU A 67 6.99 -4.51 -22.35
N GLY A 68 6.83 -5.50 -23.22
CA GLY A 68 6.97 -6.92 -22.86
C GLY A 68 8.37 -7.25 -22.32
N VAL A 69 9.41 -6.84 -23.05
CA VAL A 69 10.80 -7.01 -22.60
C VAL A 69 11.04 -6.24 -21.29
N SER A 70 10.58 -4.99 -21.23
CA SER A 70 10.71 -4.16 -20.01
C SER A 70 9.99 -4.78 -18.81
N ALA A 71 8.83 -5.42 -19.01
CA ALA A 71 8.09 -6.11 -17.96
C ALA A 71 8.86 -7.33 -17.42
N VAL A 72 9.47 -8.13 -18.30
CA VAL A 72 10.32 -9.26 -17.87
C VAL A 72 11.50 -8.76 -17.04
N LEU A 73 12.19 -7.72 -17.50
CA LEU A 73 13.29 -7.11 -16.74
C LEU A 73 12.81 -6.47 -15.43
N ALA A 74 11.61 -5.89 -15.41
CA ALA A 74 11.02 -5.33 -14.20
C ALA A 74 10.70 -6.41 -13.16
N VAL A 75 10.23 -7.59 -13.59
CA VAL A 75 10.05 -8.75 -12.70
C VAL A 75 11.40 -9.20 -12.13
N ALA A 76 12.43 -9.30 -12.96
CA ALA A 76 13.78 -9.63 -12.49
C ALA A 76 14.30 -8.58 -11.49
N THR A 77 14.06 -7.29 -11.75
CA THR A 77 14.41 -6.19 -10.85
C THR A 77 13.62 -6.28 -9.54
N TYR A 78 12.32 -6.59 -9.60
CA TYR A 78 11.51 -6.81 -8.41
C TYR A 78 12.03 -7.98 -7.57
N ALA A 79 12.46 -9.04 -8.20
CA ALA A 79 13.07 -10.20 -7.54
C ALA A 79 14.54 -9.98 -7.15
N ASP A 80 15.07 -8.75 -7.27
CA ASP A 80 16.48 -8.39 -7.02
C ASP A 80 17.48 -9.34 -7.71
N PHE A 81 17.12 -9.84 -8.90
CA PHE A 81 17.86 -10.86 -9.68
C PHE A 81 18.19 -12.13 -8.86
N GLY A 82 17.35 -12.49 -7.88
CA GLY A 82 17.55 -13.62 -6.98
C GLY A 82 18.52 -13.38 -5.82
N VAL A 83 19.12 -12.20 -5.72
CA VAL A 83 20.05 -11.88 -4.62
C VAL A 83 19.31 -11.62 -3.31
N PHE A 84 18.15 -10.98 -3.38
CA PHE A 84 17.28 -10.59 -2.27
C PHE A 84 17.98 -9.93 -1.07
N ARG A 85 17.22 -9.16 -0.30
CA ARG A 85 17.73 -8.36 0.83
C ARG A 85 18.46 -9.19 1.89
N TYR A 86 18.03 -10.43 2.11
CA TYR A 86 18.56 -11.29 3.16
C TYR A 86 19.33 -12.50 2.58
N GLY A 87 19.68 -12.45 1.29
CA GLY A 87 20.28 -13.60 0.59
C GLY A 87 19.27 -14.69 0.22
N THR A 88 18.03 -14.57 0.69
CA THR A 88 16.91 -15.46 0.39
C THR A 88 15.66 -14.62 0.08
N TYR A 89 14.66 -15.23 -0.57
CA TYR A 89 13.37 -14.56 -0.79
C TYR A 89 12.63 -14.26 0.53
N LEU A 90 12.85 -15.05 1.56
CA LEU A 90 12.20 -14.87 2.87
C LEU A 90 12.66 -13.56 3.53
N ASN A 91 11.71 -12.71 3.88
CA ASN A 91 11.94 -11.54 4.71
C ASN A 91 11.70 -11.93 6.18
N GLU A 92 12.73 -12.43 6.84
CA GLU A 92 12.64 -12.98 8.19
C GLU A 92 12.16 -11.95 9.20
N TRP A 93 12.50 -10.67 9.01
CA TRP A 93 12.11 -9.58 9.90
C TRP A 93 10.60 -9.36 9.90
N ASP A 94 10.02 -9.18 8.72
CA ASP A 94 8.58 -8.94 8.60
C ASP A 94 7.79 -10.22 8.88
N PHE A 95 8.32 -11.38 8.42
CA PHE A 95 7.71 -12.68 8.61
C PHE A 95 7.62 -13.05 10.09
N TYR A 96 8.67 -12.76 10.90
CA TYR A 96 8.61 -12.92 12.35
C TYR A 96 7.41 -12.18 12.95
N HIS A 97 7.26 -10.89 12.66
CA HIS A 97 6.19 -10.10 13.23
C HIS A 97 4.81 -10.63 12.85
N TYR A 98 4.60 -10.92 11.57
CA TYR A 98 3.29 -11.30 11.05
C TYR A 98 2.96 -12.77 11.26
N TYR A 99 3.91 -13.67 11.12
CA TYR A 99 3.69 -15.11 11.40
C TYR A 99 3.51 -15.36 12.89
N VAL A 100 4.45 -14.92 13.72
CA VAL A 100 4.39 -15.16 15.17
C VAL A 100 3.22 -14.41 15.79
N GLY A 101 3.07 -13.12 15.45
CA GLY A 101 1.97 -12.30 15.97
C GLY A 101 0.59 -12.86 15.63
N THR A 102 0.43 -13.48 14.45
CA THR A 102 -0.86 -14.07 14.03
C THR A 102 -1.07 -15.47 14.59
N LYS A 103 -0.04 -16.32 14.54
CA LYS A 103 -0.12 -17.72 15.01
C LYS A 103 -0.43 -17.80 16.49
N TYR A 104 0.09 -16.88 17.28
CA TYR A 104 -0.04 -16.84 18.73
C TYR A 104 -0.88 -15.64 19.21
N ALA A 105 -1.78 -15.14 18.34
CA ALA A 105 -2.58 -13.95 18.63
C ALA A 105 -3.47 -14.10 19.87
N HIS A 106 -3.97 -15.31 20.17
CA HIS A 106 -4.75 -15.58 21.37
C HIS A 106 -3.95 -15.41 22.65
N GLU A 107 -2.71 -15.93 22.65
CA GLU A 107 -1.82 -15.88 23.79
C GLU A 107 -1.17 -14.49 23.96
N LEU A 108 -0.80 -13.87 22.85
CA LEU A 108 -0.02 -12.63 22.85
C LEU A 108 -0.86 -11.37 22.92
N GLY A 109 -2.06 -11.36 22.31
CA GLY A 109 -2.76 -10.12 22.01
C GLY A 109 -1.88 -9.21 21.15
N TYR A 110 -1.98 -7.90 21.36
CA TYR A 110 -1.21 -6.92 20.58
C TYR A 110 0.03 -6.36 21.30
N THR A 111 0.19 -6.63 22.60
CA THR A 111 1.21 -5.97 23.42
C THR A 111 2.27 -6.91 23.98
N ASN A 112 2.04 -8.24 23.97
CA ASN A 112 2.91 -9.19 24.68
C ASN A 112 3.94 -9.91 23.80
N LEU A 113 3.97 -9.67 22.46
CA LEU A 113 4.85 -10.37 21.53
C LEU A 113 6.32 -10.31 21.96
N TYR A 114 6.83 -9.15 22.27
CA TYR A 114 8.25 -8.96 22.57
C TYR A 114 8.65 -9.50 23.93
N GLY A 115 7.80 -9.32 24.95
CA GLY A 115 8.06 -9.89 26.27
C GLY A 115 8.07 -11.43 26.26
N ALA A 116 7.12 -12.02 25.55
CA ALA A 116 7.09 -13.48 25.36
C ALA A 116 8.30 -13.99 24.54
N THR A 117 8.69 -13.25 23.48
CA THR A 117 9.89 -13.59 22.70
C THR A 117 11.16 -13.55 23.53
N LEU A 118 11.33 -12.53 24.38
CA LEU A 118 12.47 -12.42 25.28
C LEU A 118 12.50 -13.60 26.29
N ALA A 119 11.34 -13.98 26.84
CA ALA A 119 11.24 -15.12 27.75
C ALA A 119 11.61 -16.43 27.04
N ALA A 120 11.10 -16.66 25.82
CA ALA A 120 11.43 -17.83 25.01
C ALA A 120 12.90 -17.88 24.57
N ASP A 121 13.49 -16.73 24.22
CA ASP A 121 14.90 -16.63 23.83
C ASP A 121 15.83 -17.05 24.98
N ARG A 122 15.50 -16.69 26.20
CA ARG A 122 16.25 -17.08 27.40
C ARG A 122 16.13 -18.55 27.73
N GLU A 123 14.94 -19.11 27.63
CA GLU A 123 14.68 -20.53 27.90
C GLU A 123 15.37 -21.40 26.85
N GLY A 124 15.41 -20.98 25.58
CA GLY A 124 16.13 -21.68 24.51
C GLY A 124 17.65 -21.55 24.56
N GLY A 125 18.23 -20.99 25.62
CA GLY A 125 19.68 -20.79 25.79
C GLY A 125 20.30 -19.78 24.82
N LEU A 126 19.48 -19.13 24.02
CA LEU A 126 19.88 -18.12 23.05
C LEU A 126 19.59 -16.75 23.68
N ARG A 127 20.61 -15.95 23.93
CA ARG A 127 20.45 -14.66 24.62
C ARG A 127 20.23 -13.53 23.63
N TYR A 128 19.10 -12.86 23.75
CA TYR A 128 18.90 -11.56 23.12
C TYR A 128 19.94 -10.58 23.68
N HIS A 129 20.68 -9.96 22.80
CA HIS A 129 21.70 -8.98 23.15
C HIS A 129 21.48 -7.69 22.36
N ASN A 130 20.97 -6.65 23.01
CA ASN A 130 20.89 -5.32 22.47
C ASN A 130 21.99 -4.47 23.09
N PRO A 131 22.85 -3.76 22.29
CA PRO A 131 23.95 -2.95 22.82
C PRO A 131 23.52 -1.85 23.81
N ARG A 132 22.26 -1.42 23.74
CA ARG A 132 21.70 -0.39 24.64
C ARG A 132 20.85 -0.99 25.76
N ASN A 133 20.74 -2.31 25.84
CA ASN A 133 19.86 -3.02 26.75
C ASN A 133 18.39 -2.56 26.68
N GLU A 134 17.92 -2.15 25.49
CA GLU A 134 16.60 -1.59 25.25
C GLU A 134 15.74 -2.51 24.40
N MET A 135 14.46 -2.54 24.69
CA MET A 135 13.41 -3.14 23.85
C MET A 135 12.17 -2.24 23.86
N ARG A 136 11.24 -2.46 22.95
CA ARG A 136 10.01 -1.67 22.90
C ARG A 136 8.90 -2.33 23.71
N ASP A 137 8.29 -1.59 24.60
CA ASP A 137 6.99 -1.91 25.14
C ASP A 137 5.92 -1.61 24.06
N LEU A 138 5.23 -2.65 23.59
CA LEU A 138 4.24 -2.52 22.53
C LEU A 138 2.92 -1.88 22.99
N GLY A 139 2.68 -1.79 24.30
CA GLY A 139 1.52 -1.11 24.88
C GLY A 139 1.68 0.41 24.88
N THR A 140 2.87 0.89 25.22
CA THR A 140 3.19 2.33 25.32
C THR A 140 3.93 2.86 24.10
N ALA A 141 4.44 1.97 23.25
CA ALA A 141 5.33 2.27 22.13
C ALA A 141 6.64 2.98 22.55
N GLN A 142 7.01 2.93 23.84
CA GLN A 142 8.26 3.48 24.36
C GLN A 142 9.34 2.40 24.45
N LEU A 143 10.61 2.81 24.45
CA LEU A 143 11.72 1.92 24.77
C LEU A 143 11.82 1.76 26.28
N CYS A 144 12.04 0.53 26.72
CA CYS A 144 12.19 0.14 28.13
C CYS A 144 13.41 -0.77 28.30
N ASP A 145 13.86 -0.94 29.55
CA ASP A 145 14.98 -1.79 29.90
C ASP A 145 14.62 -3.28 29.71
N VAL A 146 15.51 -4.03 29.08
CA VAL A 146 15.34 -5.48 28.83
C VAL A 146 15.27 -6.26 30.15
N GLY A 147 15.99 -5.82 31.19
CA GLY A 147 15.99 -6.46 32.50
C GLY A 147 14.63 -6.38 33.20
N GLU A 148 13.96 -5.23 33.11
CA GLU A 148 12.63 -5.02 33.68
C GLU A 148 11.58 -5.95 33.03
N VAL A 149 11.63 -6.09 31.72
CA VAL A 149 10.73 -6.99 30.99
C VAL A 149 11.08 -8.45 31.27
N ALA A 150 12.35 -8.76 31.36
CA ALA A 150 12.82 -10.11 31.66
C ALA A 150 12.41 -10.59 33.06
N ALA A 151 12.30 -9.69 34.04
CA ALA A 151 11.78 -10.02 35.37
C ALA A 151 10.31 -10.49 35.32
N GLN A 152 9.58 -10.16 34.26
CA GLN A 152 8.18 -10.54 34.05
C GLN A 152 8.02 -11.83 33.20
N ALA A 153 9.09 -12.59 32.92
CA ALA A 153 9.07 -13.77 32.07
C ALA A 153 7.96 -14.79 32.43
N ALA A 154 7.74 -15.04 33.72
CA ALA A 154 6.69 -15.94 34.21
C ALA A 154 5.28 -15.49 33.82
N ARG A 155 5.02 -14.18 33.78
CA ARG A 155 3.74 -13.59 33.32
C ARG A 155 3.49 -13.90 31.85
N PHE A 156 4.51 -13.75 31.00
CA PHE A 156 4.37 -14.03 29.57
C PHE A 156 4.20 -15.54 29.32
N ARG A 157 5.02 -16.39 30.00
CA ARG A 157 4.92 -17.84 29.92
C ARG A 157 3.54 -18.35 30.36
N GLY A 158 2.98 -17.79 31.42
CA GLY A 158 1.68 -18.18 31.98
C GLY A 158 0.47 -17.95 31.07
N ARG A 159 0.65 -17.25 29.94
CA ARG A 159 -0.40 -17.05 28.92
C ARG A 159 -0.55 -18.25 27.97
N PHE A 160 0.38 -19.20 28.01
CA PHE A 160 0.45 -20.34 27.11
C PHE A 160 0.21 -21.65 27.87
N SER A 161 -0.42 -22.64 27.22
CA SER A 161 -0.29 -24.02 27.63
C SER A 161 1.15 -24.52 27.42
N ASP A 162 1.53 -25.63 28.07
CA ASP A 162 2.88 -26.18 27.94
C ASP A 162 3.22 -26.60 26.50
N GLU A 163 2.25 -27.13 25.76
CA GLU A 163 2.42 -27.51 24.37
C GLU A 163 2.61 -26.29 23.48
N ARG A 164 1.74 -25.29 23.61
CA ARG A 164 1.82 -24.03 22.84
C ARG A 164 3.09 -23.25 23.13
N TRP A 165 3.55 -23.29 24.39
CA TRP A 165 4.82 -22.65 24.74
C TRP A 165 6.02 -23.32 24.09
N ARG A 166 6.08 -24.68 24.12
CA ARG A 166 7.14 -25.42 23.42
C ARG A 166 7.18 -25.13 21.94
N GLU A 167 5.99 -25.03 21.30
CA GLU A 167 5.88 -24.65 19.89
C GLU A 167 6.38 -23.22 19.65
N PHE A 168 5.99 -22.28 20.52
CA PHE A 168 6.42 -20.89 20.45
C PHE A 168 7.95 -20.76 20.60
N VAL A 169 8.55 -21.40 21.60
CA VAL A 169 10.01 -21.41 21.79
C VAL A 169 10.73 -21.95 20.56
N ALA A 170 10.20 -23.03 19.97
CA ALA A 170 10.79 -23.62 18.76
C ALA A 170 10.70 -22.67 17.54
N ASP A 171 9.59 -21.95 17.37
CA ASP A 171 9.44 -20.98 16.30
C ASP A 171 10.36 -19.75 16.52
N ILE A 172 10.45 -19.24 17.76
CA ILE A 172 11.37 -18.14 18.10
C ILE A 172 12.83 -18.53 17.86
N THR A 173 13.21 -19.74 18.27
CA THR A 173 14.56 -20.28 18.05
C THR A 173 14.87 -20.34 16.55
N TRP A 174 13.90 -20.81 15.75
CA TRP A 174 14.07 -20.87 14.30
C TRP A 174 14.32 -19.47 13.70
N PHE A 175 13.51 -18.45 14.06
CA PHE A 175 13.71 -17.08 13.55
C PHE A 175 15.06 -16.50 13.97
N LYS A 176 15.48 -16.73 15.21
CA LYS A 176 16.79 -16.29 15.69
C LYS A 176 17.93 -16.88 14.86
N MET A 177 17.82 -18.15 14.47
CA MET A 177 18.85 -18.81 13.65
C MET A 177 18.86 -18.31 12.19
N GLN A 178 17.73 -17.84 11.67
CA GLN A 178 17.66 -17.27 10.33
C GLN A 178 18.18 -15.82 10.26
N LEU A 179 17.90 -15.03 11.30
CA LEU A 179 18.30 -13.63 11.35
C LEU A 179 19.78 -13.49 11.75
N PRO A 180 20.55 -12.61 11.06
CA PRO A 180 21.88 -12.21 11.54
C PRO A 180 21.82 -11.66 12.97
N ALA A 181 22.83 -11.93 13.80
CA ALA A 181 22.83 -11.58 15.22
C ALA A 181 22.54 -10.09 15.50
N HIS A 182 23.11 -9.17 14.69
CA HIS A 182 22.86 -7.74 14.82
C HIS A 182 21.40 -7.37 14.53
N ARG A 183 20.70 -8.11 13.67
CA ARG A 183 19.26 -7.90 13.38
C ARG A 183 18.38 -8.46 14.47
N TRP A 184 18.72 -9.66 14.98
CA TRP A 184 18.00 -10.19 16.13
C TRP A 184 18.08 -9.26 17.34
N SER A 185 19.22 -8.60 17.54
CA SER A 185 19.41 -7.61 18.59
C SER A 185 18.58 -6.31 18.43
N LEU A 186 17.99 -6.09 17.26
CA LEU A 186 17.16 -4.91 16.98
C LEU A 186 15.67 -5.24 16.83
N ILE A 187 15.31 -6.52 16.62
CA ILE A 187 13.94 -6.91 16.26
C ILE A 187 12.90 -6.54 17.34
N LEU A 188 13.30 -6.63 18.63
CA LEU A 188 12.44 -6.28 19.76
C LEU A 188 12.37 -4.75 20.00
N ALA A 189 13.08 -3.94 19.24
CA ALA A 189 12.99 -2.49 19.27
C ALA A 189 12.06 -1.93 18.19
N ASP A 190 11.53 -2.78 17.30
CA ASP A 190 10.59 -2.41 16.24
C ASP A 190 9.16 -2.19 16.80
N HIS A 191 8.17 -2.01 15.94
CA HIS A 191 6.79 -1.68 16.30
C HIS A 191 5.85 -2.88 16.43
N GLY A 192 6.37 -4.09 16.29
CA GLY A 192 5.65 -5.35 16.49
C GLY A 192 4.62 -5.64 15.41
N TYR A 193 3.69 -6.54 15.75
CA TYR A 193 2.61 -6.96 14.87
C TYR A 193 1.46 -5.94 14.85
N ASN A 194 1.06 -5.47 13.67
CA ASN A 194 0.05 -4.42 13.47
C ASN A 194 -1.15 -4.85 12.60
N GLY A 195 -1.26 -6.14 12.22
CA GLY A 195 -2.41 -6.66 11.48
C GLY A 195 -3.71 -6.50 12.27
N THR A 196 -4.84 -6.33 11.59
CA THR A 196 -6.15 -6.23 12.27
C THR A 196 -6.55 -7.55 12.92
N PRO A 197 -7.48 -7.57 13.90
CA PRO A 197 -8.05 -8.82 14.39
C PRO A 197 -8.72 -9.68 13.30
N ALA A 198 -9.32 -9.04 12.30
CA ALA A 198 -9.86 -9.72 11.12
C ALA A 198 -8.75 -10.42 10.30
N TRP A 199 -7.62 -9.75 10.11
CA TRP A 199 -6.46 -10.33 9.43
C TRP A 199 -5.87 -11.50 10.22
N SER A 200 -5.75 -11.37 11.56
CA SER A 200 -5.33 -12.44 12.46
C SER A 200 -6.27 -13.63 12.41
N PHE A 201 -7.59 -13.40 12.37
CA PHE A 201 -8.61 -14.45 12.27
C PHE A 201 -8.48 -15.23 10.96
N VAL A 202 -8.45 -14.54 9.82
CA VAL A 202 -8.44 -15.20 8.50
C VAL A 202 -7.06 -15.81 8.20
N VAL A 203 -5.99 -15.03 8.28
CA VAL A 203 -4.64 -15.50 7.95
C VAL A 203 -4.10 -16.43 9.04
N GLY A 204 -4.41 -16.15 10.31
CA GLY A 204 -4.11 -17.04 11.42
C GLY A 204 -4.79 -18.40 11.29
N GLY A 205 -6.09 -18.38 11.06
CA GLY A 205 -6.91 -19.60 10.95
C GLY A 205 -6.57 -20.45 9.73
N LEU A 206 -6.34 -19.81 8.56
CA LEU A 206 -6.10 -20.54 7.31
C LEU A 206 -4.65 -20.96 7.09
N PHE A 207 -3.68 -20.17 7.55
CA PHE A 207 -2.26 -20.39 7.21
C PHE A 207 -1.37 -20.58 8.43
N THR A 208 -1.16 -19.57 9.27
CA THR A 208 -0.06 -19.59 10.23
C THR A 208 -0.25 -20.60 11.38
N ARG A 209 -1.48 -20.96 11.71
CA ARG A 209 -1.77 -22.03 12.70
C ARG A 209 -1.70 -23.43 12.10
N GLN A 210 -1.93 -23.55 10.79
CA GLN A 210 -1.93 -24.83 10.08
C GLN A 210 -0.56 -25.17 9.49
N LEU A 211 0.22 -24.14 9.14
CA LEU A 211 1.50 -24.28 8.47
C LEU A 211 2.63 -23.81 9.38
N SER A 212 3.66 -24.65 9.51
CA SER A 212 4.84 -24.29 10.28
C SER A 212 5.87 -23.57 9.41
N VAL A 213 6.43 -22.44 9.91
CA VAL A 213 7.55 -21.77 9.27
C VAL A 213 8.82 -22.64 9.24
N ARG A 214 8.92 -23.60 10.17
CA ARG A 214 10.02 -24.56 10.26
C ARG A 214 9.94 -25.64 9.18
N ASP A 215 8.71 -25.97 8.72
CA ASP A 215 8.51 -26.86 7.59
C ASP A 215 8.76 -26.11 6.27
N PRO A 216 9.66 -26.59 5.40
CA PRO A 216 9.93 -25.96 4.12
C PRO A 216 8.70 -25.81 3.23
N ILE A 217 7.81 -26.81 3.17
CA ILE A 217 6.61 -26.78 2.33
C ILE A 217 5.64 -25.73 2.84
N GLY A 218 5.33 -25.74 4.15
CA GLY A 218 4.45 -24.77 4.78
C GLY A 218 4.97 -23.33 4.60
N ARG A 219 6.27 -23.14 4.75
CA ARG A 219 6.92 -21.85 4.51
C ARG A 219 6.78 -21.38 3.05
N TRP A 220 7.05 -22.26 2.07
CA TRP A 220 6.90 -21.91 0.66
C TRP A 220 5.47 -21.60 0.25
N ILE A 221 4.47 -22.31 0.80
CA ILE A 221 3.06 -22.01 0.58
C ILE A 221 2.77 -20.56 1.03
N MET A 222 3.18 -20.20 2.25
CA MET A 222 2.97 -18.86 2.78
C MET A 222 3.70 -17.79 1.99
N LEU A 223 4.93 -18.05 1.55
CA LEU A 223 5.74 -17.12 0.74
C LEU A 223 5.18 -16.93 -0.69
N ALA A 224 4.46 -17.92 -1.22
CA ALA A 224 3.88 -17.85 -2.56
C ALA A 224 2.62 -16.96 -2.61
N LEU A 225 1.98 -16.63 -1.49
CA LEU A 225 0.71 -15.91 -1.46
C LEU A 225 0.82 -14.53 -2.13
N ASP A 226 1.83 -13.73 -1.81
CA ASP A 226 2.02 -12.41 -2.41
C ASP A 226 2.35 -12.48 -3.91
N PRO A 227 3.30 -13.30 -4.39
CA PRO A 227 3.51 -13.51 -5.83
C PRO A 227 2.27 -13.96 -6.59
N LEU A 228 1.48 -14.88 -6.02
CA LEU A 228 0.23 -15.34 -6.64
C LEU A 228 -0.81 -14.22 -6.73
N LEU A 229 -0.93 -13.38 -5.71
CA LEU A 229 -1.81 -12.21 -5.75
C LEU A 229 -1.38 -11.19 -6.78
N LEU A 230 -0.07 -10.90 -6.88
CA LEU A 230 0.48 -10.01 -7.91
C LEU A 230 0.20 -10.54 -9.31
N LEU A 231 0.36 -11.86 -9.52
CA LEU A 231 0.05 -12.53 -10.79
C LEU A 231 -1.45 -12.45 -11.10
N ALA A 232 -2.31 -12.76 -10.13
CA ALA A 232 -3.77 -12.71 -10.28
C ALA A 232 -4.24 -11.27 -10.60
N ALA A 233 -3.72 -10.26 -9.91
CA ALA A 233 -4.02 -8.86 -10.18
C ALA A 233 -3.56 -8.45 -11.59
N THR A 234 -2.36 -8.87 -12.01
CA THR A 234 -1.84 -8.60 -13.36
C THR A 234 -2.72 -9.24 -14.42
N ALA A 235 -3.13 -10.50 -14.23
CA ALA A 235 -4.03 -11.21 -15.15
C ALA A 235 -5.41 -10.53 -15.22
N ALA A 236 -5.94 -10.10 -14.09
CA ALA A 236 -7.21 -9.37 -14.03
C ALA A 236 -7.13 -8.00 -14.75
N VAL A 237 -6.01 -7.29 -14.62
CA VAL A 237 -5.78 -6.04 -15.37
C VAL A 237 -5.69 -6.32 -16.87
N ALA A 238 -5.01 -7.40 -17.29
CA ALA A 238 -4.98 -7.80 -18.70
C ALA A 238 -6.39 -8.12 -19.23
N TRP A 239 -7.19 -8.82 -18.45
CA TRP A 239 -8.58 -9.15 -18.79
C TRP A 239 -9.51 -7.93 -18.84
N ALA A 240 -9.39 -6.99 -17.88
CA ALA A 240 -10.29 -5.84 -17.78
C ALA A 240 -9.88 -4.67 -18.69
N PHE A 241 -8.59 -4.44 -18.89
CA PHE A 241 -8.03 -3.24 -19.53
C PHE A 241 -7.05 -3.56 -20.68
N GLY A 242 -6.78 -4.83 -20.94
CA GLY A 242 -5.90 -5.29 -22.01
C GLY A 242 -4.42 -5.38 -21.62
N LEU A 243 -3.68 -6.14 -22.44
CA LEU A 243 -2.28 -6.48 -22.21
C LEU A 243 -1.37 -5.26 -22.00
N ARG A 244 -1.58 -4.18 -22.74
CA ARG A 244 -0.79 -2.95 -22.62
C ARG A 244 -0.82 -2.40 -21.20
N THR A 245 -2.02 -2.27 -20.60
CA THR A 245 -2.20 -1.77 -19.24
C THR A 245 -1.56 -2.70 -18.20
N ALA A 246 -1.69 -4.00 -18.39
CA ALA A 246 -1.07 -5.00 -17.51
C ALA A 246 0.47 -4.91 -17.55
N LEU A 247 1.07 -4.80 -18.73
CA LEU A 247 2.53 -4.64 -18.87
C LEU A 247 3.03 -3.37 -18.20
N ILE A 248 2.30 -2.25 -18.35
CA ILE A 248 2.62 -0.99 -17.66
C ILE A 248 2.56 -1.18 -16.14
N MET A 249 1.54 -1.88 -15.62
CA MET A 249 1.43 -2.14 -14.18
C MET A 249 2.58 -3.02 -13.67
N VAL A 250 2.98 -4.07 -14.42
CA VAL A 250 4.13 -4.90 -14.04
C VAL A 250 5.42 -4.08 -13.98
N ILE A 251 5.67 -3.25 -15.00
CA ILE A 251 6.85 -2.37 -15.01
C ILE A 251 6.77 -1.40 -13.83
N PHE A 252 5.60 -0.82 -13.56
CA PHE A 252 5.40 0.12 -12.46
C PHE A 252 5.71 -0.53 -11.11
N ILE A 253 5.16 -1.72 -10.83
CA ILE A 253 5.43 -2.46 -9.59
C ILE A 253 6.93 -2.78 -9.45
N GLY A 254 7.56 -3.25 -10.53
CA GLY A 254 8.96 -3.68 -10.49
C GLY A 254 9.99 -2.55 -10.46
N THR A 255 9.59 -1.31 -10.82
CA THR A 255 10.55 -0.21 -10.99
C THR A 255 10.27 1.02 -10.14
N HIS A 256 9.06 1.17 -9.57
CA HIS A 256 8.75 2.35 -8.78
C HIS A 256 9.37 2.28 -7.39
N TYR A 257 10.07 3.34 -6.96
CA TYR A 257 10.81 3.39 -5.69
C TYR A 257 9.99 2.93 -4.47
N LEU A 258 8.74 3.40 -4.32
CA LEU A 258 7.87 3.05 -3.19
C LEU A 258 7.37 1.61 -3.23
N LEU A 259 7.27 1.00 -4.42
CA LEU A 259 6.70 -0.34 -4.62
C LEU A 259 7.76 -1.44 -4.62
N SER A 260 8.98 -1.10 -5.08
CA SER A 260 10.09 -2.06 -5.20
C SER A 260 10.90 -2.21 -3.91
N TRP A 261 10.51 -1.53 -2.84
CA TRP A 261 11.23 -1.57 -1.58
C TRP A 261 11.18 -2.95 -0.90
N GLY A 262 12.32 -3.38 -0.37
CA GLY A 262 12.51 -4.74 0.14
C GLY A 262 11.65 -5.17 1.34
N HIS A 263 10.88 -4.26 1.96
CA HIS A 263 10.07 -4.61 3.13
C HIS A 263 8.84 -5.47 2.82
N LEU A 264 8.34 -5.43 1.58
CA LEU A 264 7.17 -6.23 1.17
C LEU A 264 7.56 -7.56 0.52
N LYS A 265 8.78 -7.65 -0.02
CA LYS A 265 9.24 -8.84 -0.74
C LYS A 265 9.52 -9.98 0.23
N GLY A 266 8.93 -11.14 -0.01
CA GLY A 266 9.13 -12.32 0.83
C GLY A 266 8.55 -12.20 2.24
N ALA A 267 7.66 -11.26 2.45
CA ALA A 267 6.85 -11.08 3.65
C ALA A 267 5.60 -11.97 3.61
N LEU A 268 4.81 -12.00 4.69
CA LEU A 268 3.58 -12.78 4.75
C LEU A 268 2.39 -11.92 4.35
N LEU A 269 1.88 -12.12 3.12
CA LEU A 269 0.63 -11.55 2.62
C LEU A 269 0.53 -10.02 2.86
N ARG A 270 1.57 -9.30 2.41
CA ARG A 270 1.67 -7.85 2.62
C ARG A 270 1.12 -7.02 1.48
N THR A 271 0.83 -7.66 0.34
CA THR A 271 0.30 -6.98 -0.86
C THR A 271 -1.21 -7.10 -0.96
N ASP A 272 -1.86 -7.84 -0.08
CA ASP A 272 -3.27 -8.25 -0.12
C ASP A 272 -4.25 -7.08 -0.28
N PHE A 273 -4.15 -6.03 0.53
CA PHE A 273 -5.04 -4.86 0.50
C PHE A 273 -4.97 -4.11 -0.84
N ALA A 274 -3.76 -3.97 -1.40
CA ALA A 274 -3.54 -3.23 -2.64
C ALA A 274 -4.00 -4.06 -3.84
N MET A 275 -3.66 -5.35 -3.86
CA MET A 275 -4.08 -6.24 -4.95
C MET A 275 -5.58 -6.51 -4.92
N ALA A 276 -6.20 -6.65 -3.76
CA ALA A 276 -7.66 -6.72 -3.63
C ALA A 276 -8.33 -5.45 -4.17
N SER A 277 -7.75 -4.27 -3.92
CA SER A 277 -8.25 -2.99 -4.48
C SER A 277 -8.11 -2.95 -6.01
N VAL A 278 -6.98 -3.38 -6.57
CA VAL A 278 -6.76 -3.49 -8.03
C VAL A 278 -7.76 -4.46 -8.66
N LEU A 279 -7.91 -5.66 -8.07
CA LEU A 279 -8.88 -6.65 -8.51
C LEU A 279 -10.32 -6.11 -8.48
N ALA A 280 -10.67 -5.36 -7.44
CA ALA A 280 -11.98 -4.73 -7.32
C ALA A 280 -12.24 -3.72 -8.45
N VAL A 281 -11.26 -2.88 -8.82
CA VAL A 281 -11.37 -1.95 -9.96
C VAL A 281 -11.59 -2.74 -11.27
N CYS A 282 -10.85 -3.84 -11.49
CA CYS A 282 -11.02 -4.70 -12.65
C CYS A 282 -12.42 -5.33 -12.70
N LEU A 283 -12.91 -5.85 -11.57
CA LEU A 283 -14.22 -6.48 -11.46
C LEU A 283 -15.36 -5.48 -11.66
N VAL A 284 -15.24 -4.25 -11.14
CA VAL A 284 -16.22 -3.18 -11.41
C VAL A 284 -16.25 -2.85 -12.91
N LYS A 285 -15.09 -2.76 -13.57
CA LYS A 285 -15.00 -2.57 -15.03
C LYS A 285 -15.73 -3.67 -15.79
N GLN A 286 -15.65 -4.91 -15.31
CA GLN A 286 -16.31 -6.09 -15.88
C GLN A 286 -17.71 -6.35 -15.30
N ARG A 287 -18.27 -5.40 -14.54
CA ARG A 287 -19.62 -5.44 -13.95
C ARG A 287 -19.87 -6.50 -12.87
N TYR A 288 -18.83 -7.06 -12.26
CA TYR A 288 -18.91 -8.00 -11.13
C TYR A 288 -18.91 -7.27 -9.78
N TYR A 289 -19.87 -6.38 -9.55
CA TYR A 289 -19.91 -5.44 -8.43
C TYR A 289 -19.90 -6.11 -7.06
N LYS A 290 -20.66 -7.19 -6.86
CA LYS A 290 -20.72 -7.88 -5.57
C LYS A 290 -19.39 -8.50 -5.18
N ILE A 291 -18.72 -9.17 -6.13
CA ILE A 291 -17.39 -9.77 -5.89
C ILE A 291 -16.36 -8.67 -5.62
N ALA A 292 -16.42 -7.56 -6.37
CA ALA A 292 -15.59 -6.39 -6.10
C ALA A 292 -15.82 -5.85 -4.67
N GLY A 293 -17.06 -5.81 -4.22
CA GLY A 293 -17.42 -5.41 -2.85
C GLY A 293 -16.82 -6.32 -1.78
N VAL A 294 -16.83 -7.64 -1.99
CA VAL A 294 -16.16 -8.60 -1.07
C VAL A 294 -14.66 -8.32 -0.99
N LEU A 295 -13.98 -8.12 -2.13
CA LEU A 295 -12.54 -7.82 -2.15
C LEU A 295 -12.21 -6.47 -1.51
N LEU A 296 -13.06 -5.45 -1.70
CA LEU A 296 -12.90 -4.16 -1.01
C LEU A 296 -13.11 -4.31 0.50
N GLY A 297 -14.10 -5.12 0.92
CA GLY A 297 -14.29 -5.47 2.32
C GLY A 297 -13.05 -6.10 2.94
N TRP A 298 -12.40 -7.03 2.23
CA TRP A 298 -11.11 -7.58 2.65
C TRP A 298 -10.02 -6.51 2.69
N ALA A 299 -9.88 -5.67 1.66
CA ALA A 299 -8.88 -4.61 1.64
C ALA A 299 -9.02 -3.66 2.85
N VAL A 300 -10.25 -3.28 3.21
CA VAL A 300 -10.57 -2.47 4.40
C VAL A 300 -10.20 -3.20 5.69
N LEU A 301 -10.48 -4.50 5.76
CA LEU A 301 -10.16 -5.31 6.94
C LEU A 301 -8.68 -5.60 7.08
N SER A 302 -7.94 -5.69 5.98
CA SER A 302 -6.48 -5.84 6.01
C SER A 302 -5.79 -4.54 6.44
N ARG A 303 -6.26 -3.40 5.89
CA ARG A 303 -5.77 -2.04 6.22
C ARG A 303 -6.95 -1.07 6.14
N ILE A 304 -7.14 -0.22 7.15
CA ILE A 304 -8.35 0.63 7.22
C ILE A 304 -8.44 1.64 6.06
N PHE A 305 -7.33 2.22 5.63
CA PHE A 305 -7.34 3.34 4.68
C PHE A 305 -7.93 3.02 3.29
N PRO A 306 -7.95 1.76 2.76
CA PRO A 306 -8.69 1.43 1.55
C PRO A 306 -10.20 1.74 1.63
N ALA A 307 -10.77 1.89 2.83
CA ALA A 307 -12.15 2.37 2.97
C ALA A 307 -12.39 3.70 2.25
N LEU A 308 -11.38 4.54 2.14
CA LEU A 308 -11.46 5.82 1.43
C LEU A 308 -11.64 5.66 -0.10
N LEU A 309 -11.32 4.51 -0.67
CA LEU A 309 -11.64 4.19 -2.07
C LEU A 309 -13.15 4.12 -2.30
N LEU A 310 -13.93 3.76 -1.27
CA LEU A 310 -15.38 3.66 -1.35
C LEU A 310 -16.07 5.03 -1.45
N VAL A 311 -15.39 6.13 -1.16
CA VAL A 311 -15.94 7.50 -1.30
C VAL A 311 -16.41 7.72 -2.74
N GLY A 312 -15.63 7.30 -3.74
CA GLY A 312 -16.00 7.43 -5.15
C GLY A 312 -17.35 6.78 -5.48
N PRO A 313 -17.49 5.46 -5.34
CA PRO A 313 -18.76 4.76 -5.59
C PRO A 313 -19.92 5.26 -4.73
N THR A 314 -19.66 5.63 -3.47
CA THR A 314 -20.72 6.15 -2.57
C THR A 314 -21.28 7.48 -3.06
N VAL A 315 -20.40 8.44 -3.40
CA VAL A 315 -20.84 9.74 -3.93
C VAL A 315 -21.59 9.55 -5.26
N LEU A 316 -21.10 8.65 -6.12
CA LEU A 316 -21.76 8.36 -7.38
C LEU A 316 -23.14 7.75 -7.19
N LEU A 317 -23.31 6.82 -6.25
CA LEU A 317 -24.60 6.25 -5.88
C LEU A 317 -25.58 7.33 -5.38
N LEU A 318 -25.14 8.16 -4.43
CA LEU A 318 -25.97 9.24 -3.86
C LEU A 318 -26.36 10.27 -4.93
N TRP A 319 -25.43 10.63 -5.79
CA TRP A 319 -25.71 11.58 -6.88
C TRP A 319 -26.70 11.02 -7.90
N ARG A 320 -26.56 9.72 -8.30
CA ARG A 320 -27.53 9.06 -9.19
C ARG A 320 -28.91 8.99 -8.55
N LEU A 321 -28.98 8.62 -7.27
CA LEU A 321 -30.23 8.59 -6.51
C LEU A 321 -30.91 9.98 -6.48
N ALA A 322 -30.19 11.02 -6.12
CA ALA A 322 -30.72 12.38 -6.07
C ALA A 322 -31.21 12.90 -7.42
N ARG A 323 -30.61 12.42 -8.53
CA ARG A 323 -30.95 12.89 -9.87
C ARG A 323 -32.08 12.11 -10.53
N SER A 324 -32.05 10.78 -10.44
CA SER A 324 -32.97 9.88 -11.15
C SER A 324 -34.09 9.36 -10.28
N HIS A 325 -34.05 9.65 -8.97
CA HIS A 325 -34.92 9.07 -7.94
C HIS A 325 -34.98 7.52 -7.99
N SER A 326 -33.98 6.91 -8.63
CA SER A 326 -33.84 5.45 -8.75
C SER A 326 -32.52 4.98 -8.11
N LEU A 327 -32.59 3.86 -7.43
CA LEU A 327 -31.46 3.27 -6.73
C LEU A 327 -30.61 2.45 -7.72
N ASP A 328 -29.33 2.81 -7.86
CA ASP A 328 -28.38 2.02 -8.64
C ASP A 328 -28.07 0.70 -7.91
N ARG A 329 -28.70 -0.39 -8.38
CA ARG A 329 -28.58 -1.72 -7.77
C ARG A 329 -27.17 -2.29 -7.85
N GLN A 330 -26.38 -1.88 -8.84
CA GLN A 330 -25.00 -2.35 -9.02
C GLN A 330 -24.07 -1.73 -7.98
N LEU A 331 -24.08 -0.41 -7.85
CA LEU A 331 -23.31 0.29 -6.82
C LEU A 331 -23.78 -0.06 -5.40
N LEU A 332 -25.10 -0.21 -5.20
CA LEU A 332 -25.63 -0.70 -3.92
C LEU A 332 -25.12 -2.12 -3.62
N GLY A 333 -25.09 -3.00 -4.64
CA GLY A 333 -24.55 -4.35 -4.52
C GLY A 333 -23.06 -4.38 -4.15
N LEU A 334 -22.25 -3.45 -4.70
CA LEU A 334 -20.85 -3.26 -4.33
C LEU A 334 -20.70 -2.89 -2.84
N LEU A 335 -21.38 -1.79 -2.45
CA LEU A 335 -21.29 -1.27 -1.08
C LEU A 335 -21.89 -2.23 -0.05
N GLY A 336 -23.01 -2.87 -0.39
CA GLY A 336 -23.66 -3.86 0.46
C GLY A 336 -22.82 -5.11 0.66
N ALA A 337 -22.19 -5.64 -0.40
CA ALA A 337 -21.26 -6.77 -0.29
C ALA A 337 -20.00 -6.42 0.51
N CYS A 338 -19.47 -5.20 0.34
CA CYS A 338 -18.36 -4.71 1.16
C CYS A 338 -18.75 -4.64 2.65
N ALA A 339 -19.87 -4.01 2.97
CA ALA A 339 -20.38 -3.90 4.34
C ALA A 339 -20.66 -5.28 4.96
N ALA A 340 -21.28 -6.19 4.21
CA ALA A 340 -21.53 -7.56 4.66
C ALA A 340 -20.23 -8.31 4.96
N THR A 341 -19.22 -8.21 4.09
CA THR A 341 -17.91 -8.83 4.31
C THR A 341 -17.24 -8.27 5.56
N VAL A 342 -17.21 -6.94 5.72
CA VAL A 342 -16.65 -6.30 6.92
C VAL A 342 -17.39 -6.79 8.17
N THR A 343 -18.71 -6.76 8.18
CA THR A 343 -19.50 -7.19 9.34
C THR A 343 -19.27 -8.67 9.67
N LEU A 344 -19.37 -9.56 8.69
CA LEU A 344 -19.22 -11.00 8.93
C LEU A 344 -17.82 -11.37 9.43
N VAL A 345 -16.77 -10.77 8.86
CA VAL A 345 -15.39 -11.08 9.28
C VAL A 345 -15.06 -10.43 10.63
N VAL A 346 -15.59 -9.23 10.94
CA VAL A 346 -15.47 -8.64 12.28
C VAL A 346 -16.16 -9.51 13.32
N LEU A 347 -17.39 -9.94 13.08
CA LEU A 347 -18.11 -10.84 13.98
C LEU A 347 -17.38 -12.19 14.12
N GLY A 348 -16.89 -12.76 13.01
CA GLY A 348 -16.09 -13.98 13.02
C GLY A 348 -14.81 -13.82 13.84
N SER A 349 -14.11 -12.68 13.72
CA SER A 349 -12.94 -12.40 14.53
C SER A 349 -13.25 -12.26 16.03
N CYS A 350 -14.37 -11.60 16.37
CA CYS A 350 -14.81 -11.53 17.77
C CYS A 350 -15.13 -12.91 18.34
N ALA A 351 -15.81 -13.77 17.56
CA ALA A 351 -16.07 -15.15 17.95
C ALA A 351 -14.78 -15.97 18.08
N TYR A 352 -13.83 -15.80 17.13
CA TYR A 352 -12.53 -16.46 17.15
C TYR A 352 -11.71 -16.12 18.39
N PHE A 353 -11.68 -14.85 18.80
CA PHE A 353 -10.98 -14.41 20.00
C PHE A 353 -11.81 -14.56 21.30
N GLY A 354 -13.08 -14.91 21.21
CA GLY A 354 -13.98 -14.99 22.36
C GLY A 354 -14.31 -13.64 23.02
N THR A 355 -13.93 -12.52 22.40
CA THR A 355 -14.13 -11.18 22.94
C THR A 355 -14.08 -10.10 21.86
N THR A 356 -14.85 -9.03 22.06
CA THR A 356 -14.75 -7.78 21.28
C THR A 356 -13.55 -6.92 21.72
N GLY A 357 -13.00 -7.18 22.91
CA GLY A 357 -11.90 -6.43 23.51
C GLY A 357 -10.62 -6.44 22.66
N ILE A 358 -10.43 -7.46 21.81
CA ILE A 358 -9.28 -7.55 20.90
C ILE A 358 -9.23 -6.37 19.89
N TRP A 359 -10.41 -5.90 19.42
CA TRP A 359 -10.50 -4.74 18.56
C TRP A 359 -10.16 -3.44 19.29
N HIS A 360 -10.51 -3.36 20.57
CA HIS A 360 -10.15 -2.23 21.42
C HIS A 360 -8.63 -2.19 21.67
N GLU A 361 -8.02 -3.33 22.02
CA GLU A 361 -6.57 -3.45 22.21
C GLU A 361 -5.80 -3.09 20.93
N TRP A 362 -6.25 -3.60 19.78
CA TRP A 362 -5.67 -3.26 18.49
C TRP A 362 -5.80 -1.77 18.20
N ASN A 363 -6.98 -1.18 18.42
CA ASN A 363 -7.21 0.24 18.17
C ASN A 363 -6.33 1.13 19.03
N LEU A 364 -6.16 0.80 20.31
CA LEU A 364 -5.26 1.54 21.21
C LEU A 364 -3.82 1.47 20.71
N LYS A 365 -3.35 0.29 20.31
CA LYS A 365 -2.00 0.12 19.77
C LYS A 365 -1.80 0.93 18.49
N ILE A 366 -2.73 0.84 17.54
CA ILE A 366 -2.63 1.58 16.26
C ILE A 366 -2.75 3.09 16.49
N ALA A 367 -3.63 3.53 17.39
CA ALA A 367 -3.73 4.93 17.76
C ALA A 367 -2.41 5.45 18.36
N THR A 368 -1.79 4.71 19.28
CA THR A 368 -0.50 5.05 19.87
C THR A 368 0.61 5.11 18.81
N HIS A 369 0.62 4.15 17.88
CA HIS A 369 1.56 4.16 16.76
C HIS A 369 1.33 5.37 15.83
N TYR A 370 0.08 5.63 15.47
CA TYR A 370 -0.30 6.76 14.62
C TYR A 370 0.02 8.12 15.25
N LEU A 371 -0.21 8.25 16.56
CA LEU A 371 0.07 9.48 17.32
C LEU A 371 1.56 9.76 17.44
N ASN A 372 2.39 8.72 17.54
CA ASN A 372 3.84 8.89 17.56
C ASN A 372 4.41 9.31 16.20
N GLY A 373 3.66 9.11 15.11
CA GLY A 373 4.07 9.43 13.74
C GLY A 373 5.33 8.71 13.30
N SER A 374 5.62 8.79 12.01
CA SER A 374 6.87 8.30 11.44
C SER A 374 7.37 9.28 10.39
N ASP A 375 8.67 9.54 10.37
CA ASP A 375 9.33 10.35 9.33
C ASP A 375 9.20 9.73 7.93
N TRP A 376 8.56 8.55 7.83
CA TRP A 376 8.44 7.72 6.62
C TRP A 376 6.98 7.59 6.16
N ASP A 377 6.09 8.34 6.78
CA ASP A 377 4.67 8.33 6.42
C ASP A 377 4.41 9.27 5.24
N LEU A 378 3.54 8.82 4.34
CA LEU A 378 3.13 9.53 3.14
C LEU A 378 1.66 9.94 3.23
N GLY A 379 1.36 11.10 2.66
CA GLY A 379 0.03 11.67 2.58
C GLY A 379 0.09 13.20 2.54
N TYR A 380 -1.04 13.83 2.28
CA TYR A 380 -1.15 15.29 2.30
C TYR A 380 -0.73 15.88 3.68
N ARG A 381 -1.02 15.17 4.75
CA ARG A 381 -0.64 15.57 6.11
C ARG A 381 0.86 15.76 6.26
N THR A 382 1.70 14.91 5.65
CA THR A 382 3.16 15.05 5.64
C THR A 382 3.60 16.39 5.03
N ILE A 383 2.95 16.80 3.91
CA ILE A 383 3.23 18.09 3.28
C ILE A 383 2.81 19.24 4.20
N ALA A 384 1.59 19.17 4.73
CA ALA A 384 1.03 20.22 5.56
C ALA A 384 1.85 20.42 6.85
N GLU A 385 2.20 19.35 7.55
CA GLU A 385 2.96 19.41 8.80
C GLU A 385 4.38 19.91 8.56
N ALA A 386 5.08 19.44 7.54
CA ALA A 386 6.40 19.93 7.21
C ALA A 386 6.40 21.41 6.80
N SER A 387 5.40 21.84 6.02
CA SER A 387 5.29 23.22 5.55
C SER A 387 4.94 24.21 6.67
N PHE A 388 4.16 23.79 7.67
CA PHE A 388 3.70 24.69 8.74
C PHE A 388 4.48 24.55 10.07
N ALA A 389 5.26 23.49 10.23
CA ALA A 389 5.93 23.19 11.48
C ALA A 389 7.35 23.74 11.62
N HIS A 390 7.93 24.32 10.58
CA HIS A 390 9.25 24.98 10.56
C HIS A 390 10.30 24.32 11.47
N GLY A 391 10.70 23.08 11.16
CA GLY A 391 11.76 22.39 11.87
C GLY A 391 11.35 21.70 13.19
N VAL A 392 10.06 21.67 13.53
CA VAL A 392 9.57 20.86 14.64
C VAL A 392 9.38 19.42 14.17
N PRO A 393 10.09 18.43 14.75
CA PRO A 393 9.94 17.03 14.37
C PRO A 393 8.50 16.57 14.48
N MET A 394 8.03 15.76 13.52
CA MET A 394 6.66 15.24 13.45
C MET A 394 6.20 14.59 14.77
N ARG A 395 7.13 13.97 15.51
CA ARG A 395 6.88 13.38 16.84
C ARG A 395 6.46 14.38 17.90
N VAL A 396 7.02 15.58 17.86
CA VAL A 396 6.65 16.66 18.81
C VAL A 396 5.30 17.22 18.41
N LEU A 397 5.06 17.38 17.10
CA LEU A 397 3.75 17.79 16.57
C LEU A 397 2.66 16.76 16.90
N ALA A 398 2.92 15.47 16.71
CA ALA A 398 1.98 14.39 17.01
C ALA A 398 1.59 14.40 18.50
N LYS A 399 2.54 14.60 19.42
CA LYS A 399 2.24 14.73 20.86
C LYS A 399 1.37 15.93 21.18
N THR A 400 1.57 17.05 20.47
CA THR A 400 0.78 18.27 20.67
C THR A 400 -0.63 18.14 20.08
N VAL A 401 -0.81 17.30 19.05
CA VAL A 401 -2.09 17.03 18.36
C VAL A 401 -2.94 16.00 19.09
N ALA A 402 -2.31 15.14 19.91
CA ALA A 402 -2.96 13.99 20.55
C ALA A 402 -4.09 14.33 21.55
N HIS A 403 -4.31 15.59 21.88
CA HIS A 403 -5.18 15.99 22.98
C HIS A 403 -6.60 16.39 22.58
N GLY A 404 -7.08 16.08 21.35
CA GLY A 404 -8.50 16.25 21.04
C GLY A 404 -8.92 15.93 19.61
N PRO A 405 -10.05 15.26 19.42
CA PRO A 405 -10.60 14.91 18.09
C PRO A 405 -11.04 16.13 17.26
N LEU A 406 -11.23 17.29 17.87
CA LEU A 406 -11.61 18.55 17.19
C LEU A 406 -10.42 19.42 16.77
N LEU A 407 -9.20 19.06 17.14
CA LEU A 407 -7.98 19.80 16.76
C LEU A 407 -7.63 19.69 15.27
N PHE A 408 -8.26 18.78 14.54
CA PHE A 408 -8.17 18.73 13.08
C PHE A 408 -8.70 20.01 12.42
N LEU A 409 -9.76 20.62 12.94
CA LEU A 409 -10.41 21.78 12.34
C LEU A 409 -9.65 23.11 12.53
N GLY A 410 -8.72 23.16 13.48
CA GLY A 410 -7.95 24.39 13.77
C GLY A 410 -6.66 24.57 12.98
N LYS A 411 -6.21 23.57 12.20
CA LYS A 411 -4.94 23.63 11.46
C LYS A 411 -5.16 24.08 10.01
N PRO A 412 -4.35 25.05 9.50
CA PRO A 412 -4.47 25.52 8.10
C PRO A 412 -4.42 24.39 7.07
N GLY A 413 -3.56 23.37 7.28
CA GLY A 413 -3.47 22.20 6.42
C GLY A 413 -4.74 21.38 6.36
N THR A 414 -5.45 21.19 7.46
CA THR A 414 -6.73 20.47 7.50
C THR A 414 -7.83 21.23 6.75
N ILE A 415 -7.87 22.56 6.91
CA ILE A 415 -8.81 23.40 6.18
C ILE A 415 -8.56 23.27 4.67
N VAL A 416 -7.31 23.34 4.23
CA VAL A 416 -6.96 23.16 2.80
C VAL A 416 -7.34 21.75 2.32
N ALA A 417 -7.09 20.69 3.10
CA ALA A 417 -7.52 19.34 2.73
C ALA A 417 -9.04 19.24 2.56
N LEU A 418 -9.81 19.81 3.48
CA LEU A 418 -11.28 19.85 3.39
C LEU A 418 -11.77 20.66 2.18
N LEU A 419 -11.13 21.80 1.90
CA LEU A 419 -11.43 22.60 0.71
C LEU A 419 -11.13 21.85 -0.61
N LEU A 420 -10.15 20.94 -0.61
CA LEU A 420 -9.86 20.07 -1.77
C LEU A 420 -10.83 18.90 -1.87
N VAL A 421 -11.28 18.35 -0.75
CA VAL A 421 -12.21 17.20 -0.69
C VAL A 421 -13.55 17.56 -1.34
N LEU A 422 -14.11 18.73 -1.07
CA LEU A 422 -15.41 19.14 -1.59
C LEU A 422 -15.46 19.18 -3.15
N PRO A 423 -14.57 19.90 -3.86
CA PRO A 423 -14.56 19.86 -5.32
C PRO A 423 -14.19 18.47 -5.85
N ALA A 424 -13.30 17.73 -5.18
CA ALA A 424 -12.99 16.36 -5.55
C ALA A 424 -14.25 15.47 -5.55
N MET A 425 -15.10 15.58 -4.52
CA MET A 425 -16.37 14.84 -4.47
C MET A 425 -17.34 15.27 -5.59
N THR A 426 -17.42 16.56 -5.90
CA THR A 426 -18.35 17.05 -6.95
C THR A 426 -17.98 16.56 -8.34
N PHE A 427 -16.70 16.33 -8.62
CA PHE A 427 -16.23 15.89 -9.94
C PHE A 427 -16.38 14.38 -10.20
N ILE A 428 -16.70 13.58 -9.19
CA ILE A 428 -16.93 12.14 -9.32
C ILE A 428 -18.12 11.84 -10.27
N ARG A 429 -19.12 12.69 -10.31
CA ARG A 429 -20.35 12.51 -11.10
C ARG A 429 -20.15 12.36 -12.61
N GLY A 430 -18.99 12.75 -13.14
CA GLY A 430 -18.62 12.58 -14.55
C GLY A 430 -17.81 11.32 -14.86
N LEU A 431 -17.53 10.50 -13.86
CA LEU A 431 -16.69 9.30 -13.96
C LEU A 431 -17.53 8.04 -14.20
N GLU A 432 -16.94 7.04 -14.86
CA GLU A 432 -17.44 5.68 -14.88
C GLU A 432 -17.23 5.02 -13.50
N ASP A 433 -17.97 3.94 -13.19
CA ASP A 433 -17.94 3.31 -11.86
C ASP A 433 -16.54 2.85 -11.43
N HIS A 434 -15.80 2.21 -12.33
CA HIS A 434 -14.43 1.78 -12.05
C HIS A 434 -13.45 2.96 -11.93
N GLU A 435 -13.69 4.03 -12.70
CA GLU A 435 -12.90 5.26 -12.58
C GLU A 435 -13.19 5.97 -11.25
N ALA A 436 -14.45 5.99 -10.81
CA ALA A 436 -14.84 6.55 -9.52
C ALA A 436 -14.18 5.79 -8.36
N LEU A 437 -14.11 4.45 -8.46
CA LEU A 437 -13.41 3.63 -7.47
C LEU A 437 -11.90 3.94 -7.47
N ALA A 438 -11.25 3.98 -8.63
CA ALA A 438 -9.82 4.31 -8.74
C ALA A 438 -9.52 5.75 -8.29
N TYR A 439 -10.42 6.68 -8.58
CA TYR A 439 -10.37 8.07 -8.14
C TYR A 439 -10.43 8.22 -6.61
N GLY A 440 -11.00 7.24 -5.92
CA GLY A 440 -11.00 7.17 -4.44
C GLY A 440 -9.61 7.31 -3.82
N PHE A 441 -8.52 7.04 -4.57
CA PHE A 441 -7.15 7.30 -4.14
C PHE A 441 -6.89 8.77 -3.77
N VAL A 442 -7.62 9.72 -4.38
CA VAL A 442 -7.56 11.15 -4.01
C VAL A 442 -7.85 11.31 -2.51
N PHE A 443 -8.87 10.61 -2.00
CA PHE A 443 -9.24 10.68 -0.59
C PHE A 443 -8.26 9.91 0.30
N VAL A 444 -7.67 8.81 -0.19
CA VAL A 444 -6.58 8.11 0.51
C VAL A 444 -5.42 9.09 0.74
N PHE A 445 -4.97 9.79 -0.28
CA PHE A 445 -3.86 10.74 -0.17
C PHE A 445 -4.19 11.94 0.72
N LEU A 446 -5.39 12.50 0.62
CA LEU A 446 -5.79 13.71 1.35
C LEU A 446 -6.08 13.44 2.83
N LEU A 447 -6.65 12.27 3.17
CA LEU A 447 -7.22 12.00 4.49
C LEU A 447 -6.48 10.91 5.29
N ALA A 448 -5.73 10.03 4.64
CA ALA A 448 -4.95 9.02 5.32
C ALA A 448 -3.48 9.45 5.48
N LEU A 449 -2.85 8.90 6.51
CA LEU A 449 -1.41 8.91 6.69
C LEU A 449 -0.97 7.44 6.76
N ALA A 450 -0.10 7.04 5.87
CA ALA A 450 0.32 5.63 5.76
C ALA A 450 1.82 5.55 5.49
N SER A 451 2.49 4.58 6.12
CA SER A 451 3.91 4.35 5.87
C SER A 451 4.17 4.07 4.38
N TYR A 452 5.30 4.51 3.90
CA TYR A 452 5.67 4.52 2.48
C TYR A 452 5.44 3.19 1.75
N TYR A 453 5.66 2.05 2.39
CA TYR A 453 5.46 0.74 1.78
C TYR A 453 3.97 0.38 1.54
N TYR A 454 3.02 1.07 2.17
CA TYR A 454 1.60 0.94 1.87
C TYR A 454 1.21 1.66 0.56
N TYR A 455 2.10 2.47 0.01
CA TYR A 455 1.86 3.14 -1.26
C TYR A 455 1.91 2.21 -2.48
N LEU A 456 2.02 0.88 -2.27
CA LEU A 456 1.63 -0.12 -3.28
C LEU A 456 0.21 0.12 -3.82
N VAL A 457 -0.65 0.79 -3.05
CA VAL A 457 -1.97 1.27 -3.50
C VAL A 457 -1.91 2.23 -4.70
N LEU A 458 -0.75 2.79 -5.06
CA LEU A 458 -0.53 3.56 -6.30
C LEU A 458 -0.87 2.77 -7.58
N CYS A 459 -0.95 1.45 -7.52
CA CYS A 459 -1.49 0.64 -8.62
C CYS A 459 -2.96 0.99 -8.94
N VAL A 460 -3.73 1.51 -7.97
CA VAL A 460 -5.13 1.91 -8.16
C VAL A 460 -5.24 3.16 -9.04
N PRO A 461 -4.60 4.32 -8.72
CA PRO A 461 -4.62 5.48 -9.61
C PRO A 461 -3.93 5.23 -10.96
N LEU A 462 -3.01 4.27 -11.06
CA LEU A 462 -2.46 3.87 -12.35
C LEU A 462 -3.57 3.36 -13.29
N LEU A 463 -4.57 2.64 -12.78
CA LEU A 463 -5.73 2.16 -13.55
C LEU A 463 -6.71 3.28 -13.94
N PHE A 464 -6.63 4.45 -13.31
CA PHE A 464 -7.36 5.63 -13.75
C PHE A 464 -6.75 6.22 -15.03
N PHE A 465 -5.43 6.17 -15.18
CA PHE A 465 -4.72 6.77 -16.31
C PHE A 465 -4.39 5.79 -17.45
N ALA A 466 -3.79 4.65 -17.12
CA ALA A 466 -3.16 3.75 -18.10
C ALA A 466 -4.11 3.15 -19.17
N PRO A 467 -5.41 2.93 -18.91
CA PRO A 467 -6.31 2.44 -19.97
C PRO A 467 -6.53 3.42 -21.13
N GLN A 468 -6.31 4.71 -20.93
CA GLN A 468 -6.62 5.78 -21.89
C GLN A 468 -5.36 6.55 -22.35
N LEU A 469 -4.26 5.84 -22.63
CA LEU A 469 -2.97 6.46 -23.03
C LEU A 469 -3.04 7.27 -24.34
N GLU A 470 -4.02 7.05 -25.17
CA GLU A 470 -4.25 7.83 -26.38
C GLU A 470 -4.57 9.30 -26.06
N ARG A 471 -5.07 9.57 -24.88
CA ARG A 471 -5.35 10.92 -24.39
C ARG A 471 -4.08 11.49 -23.72
N PRO A 472 -3.52 12.58 -24.25
CA PRO A 472 -2.25 13.14 -23.73
C PRO A 472 -2.25 13.40 -22.23
N GLN A 473 -3.38 13.84 -21.67
CA GLN A 473 -3.50 14.12 -20.23
C GLN A 473 -3.39 12.82 -19.39
N HIS A 474 -3.93 11.70 -19.84
CA HIS A 474 -3.81 10.41 -19.18
C HIS A 474 -2.39 9.85 -19.30
N ALA A 475 -1.80 9.95 -20.49
CA ALA A 475 -0.41 9.57 -20.72
C ALA A 475 0.56 10.37 -19.84
N LEU A 476 0.32 11.68 -19.68
CA LEU A 476 1.10 12.53 -18.78
C LEU A 476 0.99 12.02 -17.33
N GLY A 477 -0.20 11.58 -16.88
CA GLY A 477 -0.38 11.00 -15.54
C GLY A 477 0.47 9.75 -15.34
N VAL A 478 0.44 8.81 -16.29
CA VAL A 478 1.29 7.61 -16.23
C VAL A 478 2.77 7.97 -16.24
N ALA A 479 3.19 8.85 -17.15
CA ALA A 479 4.58 9.30 -17.23
C ALA A 479 5.05 9.97 -15.94
N PHE A 480 4.18 10.79 -15.33
CA PHE A 480 4.50 11.46 -14.08
C PHE A 480 4.59 10.50 -12.90
N MET A 481 3.74 9.47 -12.83
CA MET A 481 3.84 8.43 -11.82
C MET A 481 5.17 7.66 -11.92
N PHE A 482 5.61 7.28 -13.12
CA PHE A 482 6.95 6.69 -13.31
C PHE A 482 8.07 7.64 -12.94
N PHE A 483 7.96 8.92 -13.31
CA PHE A 483 8.92 9.95 -12.96
C PHE A 483 9.06 10.12 -11.44
N THR A 484 7.94 10.06 -10.70
CA THR A 484 7.94 10.06 -9.22
C THR A 484 8.80 8.92 -8.67
N GLY A 485 8.71 7.72 -9.25
CA GLY A 485 9.55 6.58 -8.88
C GLY A 485 11.05 6.84 -9.13
N ILE A 486 11.40 7.41 -10.29
CA ILE A 486 12.78 7.78 -10.63
C ILE A 486 13.33 8.79 -9.62
N VAL A 487 12.56 9.84 -9.33
CA VAL A 487 12.93 10.88 -8.37
C VAL A 487 13.15 10.30 -6.98
N GLY A 488 12.31 9.33 -6.56
CA GLY A 488 12.50 8.64 -5.27
C GLY A 488 13.87 8.01 -5.13
N TYR A 489 14.37 7.30 -6.16
CA TYR A 489 15.71 6.73 -6.15
C TYR A 489 16.81 7.80 -6.12
N LEU A 490 16.64 8.89 -6.88
CA LEU A 490 17.64 9.96 -6.94
C LEU A 490 17.74 10.71 -5.61
N LEU A 491 16.61 11.02 -5.01
CA LEU A 491 16.56 11.72 -3.73
C LEU A 491 17.13 10.84 -2.61
N PHE A 492 16.76 9.56 -2.56
CA PHE A 492 17.26 8.66 -1.52
C PHE A 492 18.76 8.42 -1.62
N SER A 493 19.34 8.31 -2.82
CA SER A 493 20.76 8.08 -3.02
C SER A 493 21.64 9.32 -2.89
N GLY A 494 21.12 10.51 -3.27
CA GLY A 494 21.92 11.75 -3.33
C GLY A 494 21.62 12.78 -2.23
N TRP A 495 20.45 12.71 -1.61
CA TRP A 495 19.94 13.78 -0.76
C TRP A 495 20.48 13.85 0.68
N PRO A 496 20.95 12.78 1.33
CA PRO A 496 21.47 12.87 2.71
C PRO A 496 22.53 13.95 2.91
N MET A 497 23.31 14.24 1.86
CA MET A 497 24.34 15.27 1.91
C MET A 497 23.79 16.71 1.79
N LEU A 498 22.64 16.89 1.14
CA LEU A 498 22.04 18.21 0.92
C LEU A 498 21.02 18.57 2.03
N ALA A 499 20.32 17.60 2.58
CA ALA A 499 19.25 17.82 3.57
C ALA A 499 19.75 18.48 4.86
N GLY A 500 20.99 18.21 5.29
CA GLY A 500 21.57 18.81 6.48
C GLY A 500 21.73 20.33 6.42
N SER A 501 21.72 20.91 5.20
CA SER A 501 21.84 22.35 4.98
C SER A 501 20.50 23.10 4.98
N TRP A 502 19.37 22.41 4.87
CA TRP A 502 18.06 23.04 4.74
C TRP A 502 17.42 23.25 6.11
N VAL A 503 17.18 24.51 6.48
CA VAL A 503 16.57 24.90 7.76
C VAL A 503 15.23 24.22 8.00
N MET A 504 14.45 24.01 6.94
CA MET A 504 13.14 23.34 6.93
C MET A 504 13.20 21.91 7.48
N PHE A 505 14.32 21.21 7.32
CA PHE A 505 14.46 19.80 7.70
C PHE A 505 15.33 19.59 8.96
N ARG A 506 15.70 20.66 9.67
CA ARG A 506 16.45 20.52 10.90
C ARG A 506 15.69 19.69 11.92
N GLY A 507 16.33 18.69 12.50
CA GLY A 507 15.75 17.79 13.49
C GLY A 507 14.91 16.63 12.93
N TRP A 508 14.74 16.55 11.60
CA TRP A 508 14.10 15.42 10.93
C TRP A 508 15.10 14.29 10.63
N HIS A 509 14.59 13.07 10.51
CA HIS A 509 15.39 11.94 10.05
C HIS A 509 15.95 12.21 8.65
N GLN A 510 17.17 11.71 8.34
CA GLN A 510 17.86 11.96 7.06
C GLN A 510 17.05 11.58 5.81
N THR A 511 16.13 10.60 5.93
CA THR A 511 15.28 10.12 4.83
C THR A 511 14.00 10.94 4.66
N PHE A 512 13.62 11.76 5.64
CA PHE A 512 12.38 12.53 5.60
C PHE A 512 12.24 13.44 4.37
N PRO A 513 13.28 14.17 3.93
CA PRO A 513 13.19 14.98 2.72
C PRO A 513 12.76 14.19 1.48
N THR A 514 13.25 12.94 1.32
CA THR A 514 12.83 12.07 0.21
C THR A 514 11.32 11.83 0.25
N TYR A 515 10.78 11.48 1.40
CA TYR A 515 9.33 11.20 1.54
C TYR A 515 8.50 12.46 1.41
N TYR A 516 8.96 13.59 1.93
CA TYR A 516 8.31 14.89 1.73
C TYR A 516 8.15 15.23 0.24
N PHE A 517 9.25 15.16 -0.53
CA PHE A 517 9.18 15.44 -1.96
C PHE A 517 8.35 14.41 -2.72
N LEU A 518 8.41 13.14 -2.35
CA LEU A 518 7.52 12.13 -2.93
C LEU A 518 6.06 12.45 -2.68
N CYS A 519 5.69 12.93 -1.48
CA CYS A 519 4.33 13.43 -1.22
C CYS A 519 3.97 14.60 -2.13
N CYS A 520 4.87 15.56 -2.35
CA CYS A 520 4.64 16.67 -3.28
C CYS A 520 4.39 16.18 -4.71
N PHE A 521 5.16 15.20 -5.19
CA PHE A 521 4.96 14.60 -6.52
C PHE A 521 3.63 13.82 -6.60
N ILE A 522 3.29 13.05 -5.56
CA ILE A 522 1.99 12.36 -5.50
C ILE A 522 0.84 13.38 -5.46
N ALA A 523 0.99 14.51 -4.77
CA ALA A 523 0.01 15.59 -4.78
C ALA A 523 -0.26 16.13 -6.20
N VAL A 524 0.77 16.23 -7.05
CA VAL A 524 0.59 16.60 -8.47
C VAL A 524 -0.22 15.55 -9.22
N THR A 525 0.05 14.25 -8.98
CA THR A 525 -0.76 13.15 -9.55
C THR A 525 -2.23 13.27 -9.11
N VAL A 526 -2.48 13.53 -7.84
CA VAL A 526 -3.82 13.73 -7.27
C VAL A 526 -4.51 14.95 -7.88
N ALA A 527 -3.82 16.09 -7.98
CA ALA A 527 -4.33 17.28 -8.63
C ALA A 527 -4.72 17.01 -10.09
N GLN A 528 -3.91 16.25 -10.82
CA GLN A 528 -4.20 15.84 -12.20
C GLN A 528 -5.44 14.95 -12.29
N MET A 529 -5.64 14.01 -11.35
CA MET A 529 -6.87 13.20 -11.26
C MET A 529 -8.11 14.11 -11.06
N ILE A 530 -8.02 15.08 -10.15
CA ILE A 530 -9.10 16.03 -9.87
C ILE A 530 -9.44 16.87 -11.12
N LEU A 531 -8.43 17.41 -11.80
CA LEU A 531 -8.62 18.20 -13.02
C LEU A 531 -9.25 17.38 -14.16
N LEU A 532 -8.82 16.14 -14.34
CA LEU A 532 -9.38 15.24 -15.35
C LEU A 532 -10.84 14.87 -15.03
N ALA A 533 -11.14 14.56 -13.79
CA ALA A 533 -12.51 14.28 -13.34
C ALA A 533 -13.40 15.50 -13.54
N GLY A 534 -12.93 16.70 -13.18
CA GLY A 534 -13.62 17.98 -13.41
C GLY A 534 -13.88 18.22 -14.90
N SER A 535 -12.89 18.01 -15.77
CA SER A 535 -13.06 18.17 -17.21
C SER A 535 -14.08 17.19 -17.82
N LYS A 536 -14.14 15.95 -17.35
CA LYS A 536 -15.17 14.96 -17.76
C LYS A 536 -16.57 15.41 -17.32
N THR A 537 -16.69 15.86 -16.09
CA THR A 537 -17.96 16.35 -15.52
C THR A 537 -18.50 17.55 -16.31
N LEU A 538 -17.68 18.55 -16.56
CA LEU A 538 -18.08 19.74 -17.33
C LEU A 538 -18.47 19.41 -18.78
N ARG A 539 -17.78 18.48 -19.43
CA ARG A 539 -18.15 18.01 -20.77
C ARG A 539 -19.50 17.28 -20.76
N ALA A 540 -19.76 16.46 -19.76
CA ALA A 540 -21.04 15.76 -19.60
C ALA A 540 -22.20 16.74 -19.38
N GLU A 541 -21.98 17.82 -18.64
CA GLU A 541 -22.97 18.86 -18.40
C GLU A 541 -23.26 19.70 -19.68
N ARG A 542 -22.23 20.12 -20.41
CA ARG A 542 -22.39 20.84 -21.69
C ARG A 542 -23.19 20.02 -22.71
N ARG A 543 -22.86 18.73 -22.91
CA ARG A 543 -23.60 17.87 -23.83
C ARG A 543 -25.09 17.75 -23.48
N ARG A 544 -25.44 17.87 -22.23
CA ARG A 544 -26.83 17.85 -21.75
C ARG A 544 -27.53 19.16 -22.01
N SER A 545 -26.87 20.31 -21.81
CA SER A 545 -27.43 21.63 -22.12
C SER A 545 -27.66 21.82 -23.61
N ASP A 546 -26.78 21.22 -24.44
CA ASP A 546 -26.85 21.33 -25.90
C ASP A 546 -27.82 20.34 -26.57
N GLY A 547 -28.55 19.53 -25.77
CA GLY A 547 -29.50 18.51 -26.26
C GLY A 547 -28.88 17.39 -27.09
N SER A 548 -27.54 17.30 -27.16
CA SER A 548 -26.83 16.27 -27.92
C SER A 548 -26.91 14.91 -27.22
N GLN A 549 -27.46 13.92 -27.91
CA GLN A 549 -27.50 12.53 -27.41
C GLN A 549 -26.07 12.00 -27.19
N PRO A 550 -25.87 11.10 -26.19
CA PRO A 550 -24.60 10.42 -26.02
C PRO A 550 -24.25 9.63 -27.30
N PRO A 551 -22.97 9.50 -27.66
CA PRO A 551 -22.56 8.69 -28.79
C PRO A 551 -23.05 7.23 -28.63
N PRO A 552 -23.37 6.54 -29.74
CA PRO A 552 -24.02 5.22 -29.74
C PRO A 552 -23.23 4.10 -29.04
N ASP A 553 -21.95 4.31 -28.73
CA ASP A 553 -21.08 3.30 -28.07
C ASP A 553 -21.47 2.96 -26.62
N VAL A 554 -22.36 3.72 -25.99
CA VAL A 554 -22.84 3.45 -24.61
C VAL A 554 -24.11 2.61 -24.59
N GLN A 555 -24.83 2.49 -25.71
CA GLN A 555 -26.08 1.70 -25.80
C GLN A 555 -25.90 0.29 -26.36
N ALA A 556 -24.78 -0.05 -26.98
CA ALA A 556 -24.58 -1.30 -27.71
C ALA A 556 -24.20 -2.51 -26.83
N SER A 557 -24.23 -2.43 -25.52
CA SER A 557 -23.91 -3.57 -24.64
C SER A 557 -25.14 -4.16 -23.90
N THR A 558 -26.36 -3.78 -24.26
CA THR A 558 -27.58 -4.26 -23.56
C THR A 558 -28.51 -5.12 -24.44
N GLY A 559 -28.03 -5.77 -25.45
CA GLY A 559 -28.88 -6.65 -26.24
C GLY A 559 -28.08 -7.64 -27.07
N GLU A 560 -28.28 -8.88 -26.73
CA GLU A 560 -28.13 -10.11 -27.49
C GLU A 560 -27.18 -11.14 -26.89
N ILE A 561 -27.67 -11.80 -25.85
CA ILE A 561 -27.38 -13.23 -25.71
C ILE A 561 -28.45 -13.92 -26.57
N VAL A 562 -28.13 -14.13 -27.83
CA VAL A 562 -28.88 -15.06 -28.68
C VAL A 562 -28.32 -16.45 -28.41
N SER A 563 -29.22 -17.31 -27.95
CA SER A 563 -29.11 -18.77 -27.88
C SER A 563 -28.55 -19.39 -29.17
N SER A 564 -27.45 -20.07 -29.09
CA SER A 564 -27.15 -21.27 -29.88
C SER A 564 -26.04 -22.08 -29.19
#